data_50a80961b6f70f7850f9feecbc351b9c
#
_entry.id   50a80961b6f70f7850f9feecbc351b9c
#
_cell.length_a   1.000
_cell.length_b   1.000
_cell.length_c   1.000
_cell.angle_alpha   90.00
_cell.angle_beta   90.00
_cell.angle_gamma   90.00
#
_symmetry.space_group_name_H-M   'P 1'
#
loop_
_entity.id
_entity.type
_entity.pdbx_description
1 polymer ?
#
loop_
_entity_poly.entity_id
_entity_poly.type
_entity_poly.pdbx_seq_one_letter_code
_entity_poly.pdbx_strand_id
1 'polypeptide(L)'
;MEKFSGTYSAIMPGNQGVILTQDAAFINYVLKENHTNYHKSEFTADRAGALFGKGLLFSNGEYWLKQRRLIQPGFHQKKLQDLFERMVNTIQDFLKTFPGGNNVDVYPVVYKLSFDIIVRSLFDIPLSPDTMSLLSGAFSDLQDFLIKDVNQPFRKSFYPVTRADKVAFGKAKKIRDIFKDIVDRRRSDELPHNDLLDMLLATRYEDTGLPMTDEQIIDEILILIFAGHETTANTLSWLLYLLATRRDVVERLRVSFDRLSVYDSPKDEYLAAVINEGMRMYPPAWMTDRVTLQDDRFGSYRYPGGTIIILFFYGLHRHKDYWEDPSAFRPDRFLGDKRAKHFFPFGAGPRMCIGNNFAMAEMSFFLYSFLKDFEVVPTGKAVRMKALMTLRPGHVFLNITRRPPPDPLQLGHHAQVSHGR
;
A
#
# COMPACT_ATOMS: atom_id res chain seq x y z
N MET A 1 -5.43 -23.59 7.30
CA MET A 1 -4.23 -22.88 7.77
C MET A 1 -3.76 -23.32 9.16
N GLU A 2 -4.61 -23.83 10.00
CA GLU A 2 -4.22 -24.26 11.37
C GLU A 2 -3.22 -25.44 11.44
N LYS A 3 -3.00 -26.17 10.34
CA LYS A 3 -2.06 -27.31 10.28
C LYS A 3 -0.59 -26.92 10.11
N PHE A 4 -0.27 -25.64 9.90
CA PHE A 4 1.05 -25.21 9.49
C PHE A 4 1.54 -24.06 10.37
N SER A 5 2.18 -24.38 11.48
CA SER A 5 2.90 -23.44 12.32
C SER A 5 4.40 -23.61 12.06
N GLY A 6 5.06 -22.60 11.48
CA GLY A 6 6.51 -22.62 11.34
C GLY A 6 7.05 -22.37 9.93
N THR A 7 8.14 -23.04 9.61
CA THR A 7 8.89 -22.92 8.37
C THR A 7 8.82 -24.24 7.59
N TYR A 8 8.54 -24.17 6.30
CA TYR A 8 8.40 -25.31 5.39
C TYR A 8 9.37 -25.18 4.24
N SER A 9 9.93 -26.31 3.82
CA SER A 9 10.76 -26.38 2.61
C SER A 9 10.11 -27.27 1.56
N ALA A 10 10.29 -26.90 0.31
CA ALA A 10 9.88 -27.66 -0.85
C ALA A 10 10.95 -27.54 -1.95
N ILE A 11 10.98 -28.50 -2.86
CA ILE A 11 11.77 -28.42 -4.09
C ILE A 11 10.80 -28.25 -5.25
N MET A 12 10.96 -27.19 -6.00
CA MET A 12 10.18 -26.93 -7.20
C MET A 12 10.78 -27.58 -8.44
N PRO A 13 10.02 -27.74 -9.55
CA PRO A 13 10.57 -28.19 -10.83
C PRO A 13 11.82 -27.38 -11.21
N GLY A 14 12.87 -28.08 -11.71
CA GLY A 14 14.18 -27.47 -11.94
C GLY A 14 15.13 -27.51 -10.74
N ASN A 15 14.81 -28.31 -9.71
CA ASN A 15 15.60 -28.48 -8.47
C ASN A 15 15.80 -27.19 -7.66
N GLN A 16 14.90 -26.21 -7.80
CA GLN A 16 14.95 -24.97 -7.06
C GLN A 16 14.38 -25.14 -5.65
N GLY A 17 15.19 -24.89 -4.62
CA GLY A 17 14.74 -24.89 -3.22
C GLY A 17 13.84 -23.70 -2.94
N VAL A 18 12.72 -23.95 -2.24
CA VAL A 18 11.80 -22.92 -1.75
C VAL A 18 11.54 -23.15 -0.28
N ILE A 19 11.68 -22.10 0.51
CA ILE A 19 11.32 -22.08 1.93
C ILE A 19 10.19 -21.07 2.11
N LEU A 20 9.08 -21.51 2.70
CA LEU A 20 8.00 -20.64 3.16
C LEU A 20 8.09 -20.52 4.68
N THR A 21 8.18 -19.31 5.19
CA THR A 21 8.28 -19.06 6.63
C THR A 21 7.27 -18.04 7.13
N GLN A 22 6.71 -18.31 8.31
CA GLN A 22 5.98 -17.38 9.15
C GLN A 22 6.64 -17.21 10.54
N ASP A 23 7.90 -17.63 10.67
CA ASP A 23 8.71 -17.42 11.86
C ASP A 23 9.20 -15.97 11.91
N ALA A 24 8.83 -15.25 12.98
CA ALA A 24 9.17 -13.83 13.13
C ALA A 24 10.68 -13.59 13.22
N ALA A 25 11.43 -14.48 13.86
CA ALA A 25 12.87 -14.36 13.99
C ALA A 25 13.59 -14.60 12.67
N PHE A 26 13.14 -15.60 11.90
CA PHE A 26 13.68 -15.85 10.58
C PHE A 26 13.35 -14.71 9.60
N ILE A 27 12.11 -14.19 9.63
CA ILE A 27 11.73 -13.01 8.83
C ILE A 27 12.59 -11.80 9.18
N ASN A 28 12.83 -11.55 10.47
CA ASN A 28 13.69 -10.45 10.91
C ASN A 28 15.15 -10.64 10.45
N TYR A 29 15.67 -11.86 10.54
CA TYR A 29 16.99 -12.23 10.05
C TYR A 29 17.15 -11.89 8.56
N VAL A 30 16.24 -12.37 7.73
CA VAL A 30 16.26 -12.14 6.28
C VAL A 30 16.10 -10.67 5.90
N LEU A 31 15.25 -9.93 6.62
CA LEU A 31 14.94 -8.55 6.25
C LEU A 31 15.91 -7.52 6.83
N LYS A 32 16.54 -7.81 7.98
CA LYS A 32 17.39 -6.85 8.70
C LYS A 32 18.82 -7.35 8.92
N GLU A 33 18.98 -8.50 9.57
CA GLU A 33 20.28 -8.91 10.10
C GLU A 33 21.24 -9.34 8.99
N ASN A 34 20.77 -10.16 8.05
CA ASN A 34 21.57 -10.65 6.94
C ASN A 34 21.01 -10.21 5.57
N HIS A 35 20.35 -9.06 5.52
CA HIS A 35 19.64 -8.56 4.33
C HIS A 35 20.52 -8.45 3.07
N THR A 36 21.83 -8.34 3.21
CA THR A 36 22.78 -8.26 2.09
C THR A 36 22.90 -9.56 1.32
N ASN A 37 22.62 -10.71 1.97
CA ASN A 37 22.59 -12.02 1.32
C ASN A 37 21.24 -12.33 0.62
N TYR A 38 20.26 -11.37 0.65
CA TYR A 38 18.91 -11.64 0.16
C TYR A 38 18.43 -10.57 -0.82
N HIS A 39 18.35 -10.94 -2.09
CA HIS A 39 17.75 -10.11 -3.14
C HIS A 39 16.28 -10.46 -3.34
N LYS A 40 15.50 -9.59 -3.97
CA LYS A 40 14.19 -9.97 -4.52
C LYS A 40 14.40 -10.95 -5.66
N SER A 41 13.50 -11.94 -5.80
CA SER A 41 13.65 -12.91 -6.87
C SER A 41 13.48 -12.25 -8.24
N GLU A 42 14.32 -12.66 -9.19
CA GLU A 42 14.26 -12.19 -10.58
C GLU A 42 12.92 -12.54 -11.22
N PHE A 43 12.33 -13.67 -10.80
CA PHE A 43 11.04 -14.12 -11.31
C PHE A 43 9.94 -13.06 -11.19
N THR A 44 9.82 -12.41 -10.01
CA THR A 44 8.84 -11.34 -9.79
C THR A 44 9.35 -10.02 -10.35
N ALA A 45 10.64 -9.71 -10.14
CA ALA A 45 11.26 -8.46 -10.55
C ALA A 45 11.25 -8.27 -12.07
N ASP A 46 11.65 -9.27 -12.84
CA ASP A 46 11.73 -9.16 -14.30
C ASP A 46 10.36 -9.07 -14.95
N ARG A 47 9.39 -9.87 -14.49
CA ARG A 47 8.06 -9.87 -15.09
C ARG A 47 7.28 -8.59 -14.77
N ALA A 48 7.31 -8.16 -13.54
CA ALA A 48 6.68 -6.91 -13.14
C ALA A 48 7.44 -5.72 -13.73
N GLY A 49 8.78 -5.77 -13.72
CA GLY A 49 9.64 -4.75 -14.31
C GLY A 49 9.42 -4.55 -15.82
N ALA A 50 9.13 -5.61 -16.56
CA ALA A 50 8.79 -5.51 -17.98
C ALA A 50 7.51 -4.70 -18.26
N LEU A 51 6.57 -4.65 -17.33
CA LEU A 51 5.31 -3.92 -17.47
C LEU A 51 5.35 -2.52 -16.82
N PHE A 52 5.95 -2.44 -15.63
CA PHE A 52 5.92 -1.25 -14.78
C PHE A 52 7.26 -0.51 -14.69
N GLY A 53 8.32 -1.05 -15.28
CA GLY A 53 9.66 -0.48 -15.21
C GLY A 53 10.53 -1.06 -14.10
N LYS A 54 11.83 -0.73 -14.16
CA LYS A 54 12.86 -1.22 -13.21
C LYS A 54 13.13 -0.24 -12.06
N GLY A 55 12.08 0.41 -11.53
CA GLY A 55 12.22 1.31 -10.41
C GLY A 55 12.42 0.60 -9.07
N LEU A 56 12.31 1.37 -7.98
CA LEU A 56 12.66 0.99 -6.61
C LEU A 56 12.08 -0.35 -6.13
N LEU A 57 10.86 -0.70 -6.57
CA LEU A 57 10.19 -1.93 -6.12
C LEU A 57 10.81 -3.18 -6.73
N PHE A 58 11.25 -3.14 -8.00
CA PHE A 58 11.67 -4.32 -8.76
C PHE A 58 13.17 -4.38 -9.07
N SER A 59 13.96 -3.46 -8.52
CA SER A 59 15.41 -3.44 -8.65
C SER A 59 16.14 -4.09 -7.47
N ASN A 60 17.40 -4.50 -7.70
CA ASN A 60 18.29 -5.13 -6.72
C ASN A 60 19.67 -4.46 -6.68
N GLY A 61 20.49 -4.84 -5.69
CA GLY A 61 21.91 -4.49 -5.58
C GLY A 61 22.16 -2.99 -5.48
N GLU A 62 23.26 -2.54 -6.08
CA GLU A 62 23.70 -1.14 -6.06
C GLU A 62 22.72 -0.21 -6.76
N TYR A 63 22.11 -0.64 -7.86
CA TYR A 63 21.12 0.16 -8.56
C TYR A 63 19.93 0.51 -7.64
N TRP A 64 19.38 -0.51 -6.95
CA TRP A 64 18.32 -0.28 -5.96
C TRP A 64 18.76 0.70 -4.86
N LEU A 65 19.99 0.53 -4.35
CA LEU A 65 20.50 1.38 -3.27
C LEU A 65 20.61 2.84 -3.72
N LYS A 66 21.11 3.08 -4.93
CA LYS A 66 21.18 4.41 -5.54
C LYS A 66 19.80 5.03 -5.70
N GLN A 67 18.84 4.30 -6.29
CA GLN A 67 17.45 4.77 -6.43
C GLN A 67 16.83 5.09 -5.06
N ARG A 68 17.02 4.20 -4.07
CA ARG A 68 16.50 4.41 -2.72
C ARG A 68 17.02 5.72 -2.10
N ARG A 69 18.31 6.01 -2.22
CA ARG A 69 18.91 7.25 -1.70
C ARG A 69 18.38 8.49 -2.39
N LEU A 70 18.16 8.43 -3.70
CA LEU A 70 17.62 9.54 -4.47
C LEU A 70 16.17 9.86 -4.09
N ILE A 71 15.33 8.85 -3.89
CA ILE A 71 13.89 9.02 -3.71
C ILE A 71 13.52 9.28 -2.24
N GLN A 72 14.27 8.69 -1.30
CA GLN A 72 13.95 8.73 0.14
C GLN A 72 13.76 10.14 0.71
N PRO A 73 14.52 11.18 0.32
CA PRO A 73 14.30 12.55 0.81
C PRO A 73 12.90 13.09 0.55
N GLY A 74 12.25 12.71 -0.56
CA GLY A 74 10.88 13.10 -0.88
C GLY A 74 9.81 12.54 0.06
N PHE A 75 10.14 11.47 0.80
CA PHE A 75 9.26 10.83 1.79
C PHE A 75 9.60 11.19 3.24
N HIS A 76 10.50 12.16 3.47
CA HIS A 76 10.72 12.69 4.81
C HIS A 76 9.52 13.48 5.31
N GLN A 77 9.22 13.38 6.59
CA GLN A 77 8.03 13.95 7.23
C GLN A 77 7.82 15.44 6.90
N LYS A 78 8.88 16.24 6.87
CA LYS A 78 8.80 17.67 6.54
C LYS A 78 8.29 17.92 5.11
N LYS A 79 8.72 17.09 4.14
CA LYS A 79 8.26 17.19 2.75
C LYS A 79 6.83 16.66 2.59
N LEU A 80 6.47 15.63 3.35
CA LEU A 80 5.11 15.08 3.32
C LEU A 80 4.06 16.08 3.82
N GLN A 81 4.40 17.01 4.72
CA GLN A 81 3.46 18.02 5.19
C GLN A 81 2.92 18.91 4.06
N ASP A 82 3.76 19.26 3.09
CA ASP A 82 3.36 20.04 1.93
C ASP A 82 2.36 19.26 1.03
N LEU A 83 2.45 17.93 1.04
CA LEU A 83 1.57 17.05 0.28
C LEU A 83 0.24 16.74 0.99
N PHE A 84 0.19 16.89 2.31
CA PHE A 84 -1.00 16.55 3.11
C PHE A 84 -2.18 17.45 2.79
N GLU A 85 -1.95 18.72 2.48
CA GLU A 85 -3.02 19.64 2.08
C GLU A 85 -3.72 19.16 0.81
N ARG A 86 -2.94 18.78 -0.21
CA ARG A 86 -3.48 18.23 -1.47
C ARG A 86 -4.24 16.93 -1.23
N MET A 87 -3.71 16.07 -0.36
CA MET A 87 -4.35 14.81 0.02
C MET A 87 -5.71 15.07 0.70
N VAL A 88 -5.75 15.95 1.71
CA VAL A 88 -6.97 16.31 2.43
C VAL A 88 -7.98 16.93 1.48
N ASN A 89 -7.57 17.88 0.64
CA ASN A 89 -8.45 18.52 -0.36
C ASN A 89 -9.05 17.49 -1.32
N THR A 90 -8.25 16.55 -1.84
CA THR A 90 -8.73 15.48 -2.72
C THR A 90 -9.78 14.60 -2.03
N ILE A 91 -9.54 14.23 -0.77
CA ILE A 91 -10.48 13.45 0.04
C ILE A 91 -11.77 14.24 0.27
N GLN A 92 -11.67 15.50 0.65
CA GLN A 92 -12.83 16.35 0.92
C GLN A 92 -13.68 16.57 -0.33
N ASP A 93 -13.06 16.84 -1.48
CA ASP A 93 -13.78 17.02 -2.74
C ASP A 93 -14.51 15.74 -3.17
N PHE A 94 -13.86 14.60 -2.99
CA PHE A 94 -14.53 13.30 -3.19
C PHE A 94 -15.73 13.15 -2.25
N LEU A 95 -15.58 13.40 -0.95
CA LEU A 95 -16.66 13.21 0.03
C LEU A 95 -17.83 14.17 -0.15
N LYS A 96 -17.59 15.39 -0.66
CA LYS A 96 -18.68 16.33 -1.01
C LYS A 96 -19.60 15.75 -2.07
N THR A 97 -19.05 15.04 -3.04
CA THR A 97 -19.80 14.49 -4.18
C THR A 97 -20.25 13.03 -3.98
N PHE A 98 -19.72 12.36 -2.97
CA PHE A 98 -20.08 10.97 -2.68
C PHE A 98 -21.48 10.87 -2.07
N PRO A 99 -22.45 10.27 -2.80
CA PRO A 99 -23.85 10.30 -2.37
C PRO A 99 -24.18 9.33 -1.23
N GLY A 100 -23.28 8.39 -0.94
CA GLY A 100 -23.62 7.21 -0.17
C GLY A 100 -24.55 6.27 -0.95
N GLY A 101 -25.33 5.47 -0.25
CA GLY A 101 -26.33 4.58 -0.85
C GLY A 101 -26.45 3.23 -0.17
N ASN A 102 -27.44 2.46 -0.60
CA ASN A 102 -27.59 1.08 -0.17
C ASN A 102 -26.79 0.15 -1.07
N ASN A 103 -26.17 -0.87 -0.45
CA ASN A 103 -25.42 -1.90 -1.15
C ASN A 103 -24.31 -1.36 -2.09
N VAL A 104 -23.59 -0.34 -1.61
CA VAL A 104 -22.46 0.27 -2.33
C VAL A 104 -21.27 -0.68 -2.29
N ASP A 105 -20.72 -1.03 -3.45
CA ASP A 105 -19.40 -1.70 -3.51
C ASP A 105 -18.30 -0.66 -3.29
N VAL A 106 -17.72 -0.64 -2.09
CA VAL A 106 -16.75 0.41 -1.72
C VAL A 106 -15.36 0.19 -2.33
N TYR A 107 -15.01 -1.04 -2.74
CA TYR A 107 -13.68 -1.32 -3.26
C TYR A 107 -13.33 -0.48 -4.50
N PRO A 108 -14.11 -0.51 -5.60
CA PRO A 108 -13.79 0.30 -6.78
C PRO A 108 -13.82 1.80 -6.50
N VAL A 109 -14.64 2.24 -5.56
CA VAL A 109 -14.74 3.65 -5.15
C VAL A 109 -13.45 4.11 -4.46
N VAL A 110 -13.01 3.37 -3.44
CA VAL A 110 -11.78 3.67 -2.69
C VAL A 110 -10.54 3.49 -3.56
N TYR A 111 -10.54 2.48 -4.45
CA TYR A 111 -9.45 2.26 -5.40
C TYR A 111 -9.21 3.49 -6.31
N LYS A 112 -10.29 4.05 -6.86
CA LYS A 112 -10.20 5.26 -7.69
C LYS A 112 -9.76 6.47 -6.89
N LEU A 113 -10.26 6.62 -5.66
CA LEU A 113 -9.85 7.71 -4.77
C LEU A 113 -8.37 7.63 -4.41
N SER A 114 -7.86 6.47 -3.98
CA SER A 114 -6.43 6.31 -3.66
C SER A 114 -5.54 6.56 -4.87
N PHE A 115 -5.99 6.20 -6.08
CA PHE A 115 -5.26 6.55 -7.30
C PHE A 115 -5.20 8.07 -7.52
N ASP A 116 -6.32 8.77 -7.36
CA ASP A 116 -6.40 10.23 -7.50
C ASP A 116 -5.54 10.94 -6.45
N ILE A 117 -5.58 10.48 -5.19
CA ILE A 117 -4.74 11.00 -4.10
C ILE A 117 -3.25 10.93 -4.47
N ILE A 118 -2.77 9.78 -4.92
CA ILE A 118 -1.35 9.61 -5.27
C ILE A 118 -0.95 10.52 -6.41
N VAL A 119 -1.73 10.54 -7.48
CA VAL A 119 -1.40 11.34 -8.67
C VAL A 119 -1.36 12.84 -8.35
N ARG A 120 -2.34 13.34 -7.59
CA ARG A 120 -2.42 14.75 -7.21
C ARG A 120 -1.42 15.12 -6.13
N SER A 121 -1.26 14.27 -5.11
CA SER A 121 -0.40 14.61 -3.97
C SER A 121 1.08 14.47 -4.29
N LEU A 122 1.49 13.36 -4.93
CA LEU A 122 2.92 13.13 -5.18
C LEU A 122 3.44 13.84 -6.44
N PHE A 123 2.58 14.09 -7.43
CA PHE A 123 3.05 14.55 -8.73
C PHE A 123 2.36 15.82 -9.23
N ASP A 124 1.40 16.36 -8.47
CA ASP A 124 0.64 17.56 -8.84
C ASP A 124 0.16 17.57 -10.31
N ILE A 125 -0.34 16.41 -10.75
CA ILE A 125 -0.76 16.24 -12.13
C ILE A 125 -2.29 16.40 -12.20
N PRO A 126 -2.78 17.46 -12.84
CA PRO A 126 -4.20 17.64 -13.09
C PRO A 126 -4.63 16.73 -14.26
N LEU A 127 -5.07 15.51 -13.96
CA LEU A 127 -5.61 14.61 -14.96
C LEU A 127 -7.13 14.86 -15.16
N SER A 128 -7.57 14.81 -16.41
CA SER A 128 -9.01 14.79 -16.68
C SER A 128 -9.66 13.53 -16.11
N PRO A 129 -10.96 13.55 -15.76
CA PRO A 129 -11.66 12.36 -15.27
C PRO A 129 -11.55 11.15 -16.22
N ASP A 130 -11.50 11.39 -17.53
CA ASP A 130 -11.34 10.33 -18.54
C ASP A 130 -9.95 9.74 -18.52
N THR A 131 -8.90 10.57 -18.45
CA THR A 131 -7.51 10.11 -18.34
C THR A 131 -7.30 9.36 -17.03
N MET A 132 -7.86 9.85 -15.91
CA MET A 132 -7.81 9.19 -14.60
C MET A 132 -8.47 7.79 -14.67
N SER A 133 -9.65 7.67 -15.29
CA SER A 133 -10.35 6.41 -15.46
C SER A 133 -9.58 5.45 -16.38
N LEU A 134 -8.98 5.96 -17.46
CA LEU A 134 -8.16 5.18 -18.36
C LEU A 134 -6.92 4.63 -17.66
N LEU A 135 -6.18 5.46 -16.93
CA LEU A 135 -4.96 5.05 -16.23
C LEU A 135 -5.27 4.02 -15.14
N SER A 136 -6.23 4.32 -14.24
CA SER A 136 -6.59 3.41 -13.14
C SER A 136 -7.08 2.05 -13.68
N GLY A 137 -7.86 2.04 -14.76
CA GLY A 137 -8.31 0.83 -15.44
C GLY A 137 -7.14 0.07 -16.07
N ALA A 138 -6.22 0.77 -16.75
CA ALA A 138 -5.07 0.15 -17.38
C ALA A 138 -4.10 -0.46 -16.35
N PHE A 139 -3.88 0.21 -15.19
CA PHE A 139 -3.10 -0.36 -14.08
C PHE A 139 -3.75 -1.65 -13.55
N SER A 140 -5.07 -1.66 -13.34
CA SER A 140 -5.79 -2.86 -12.90
C SER A 140 -5.64 -4.02 -13.90
N ASP A 141 -5.77 -3.74 -15.21
CA ASP A 141 -5.63 -4.75 -16.26
C ASP A 141 -4.21 -5.34 -16.33
N LEU A 142 -3.17 -4.50 -16.15
CA LEU A 142 -1.79 -4.94 -16.12
C LEU A 142 -1.49 -5.82 -14.89
N GLN A 143 -2.05 -5.46 -13.73
CA GLN A 143 -1.95 -6.28 -12.53
C GLN A 143 -2.63 -7.64 -12.73
N ASP A 144 -3.84 -7.67 -13.26
CA ASP A 144 -4.57 -8.90 -13.56
C ASP A 144 -3.81 -9.79 -14.58
N PHE A 145 -3.19 -9.16 -15.60
CA PHE A 145 -2.34 -9.87 -16.54
C PHE A 145 -1.13 -10.47 -15.86
N LEU A 146 -0.38 -9.68 -15.06
CA LEU A 146 0.81 -10.13 -14.35
C LEU A 146 0.51 -11.32 -13.44
N ILE A 147 -0.58 -11.24 -12.66
CA ILE A 147 -1.01 -12.31 -11.76
C ILE A 147 -1.33 -13.60 -12.53
N LYS A 148 -2.05 -13.47 -13.64
CA LYS A 148 -2.37 -14.61 -14.50
C LYS A 148 -1.09 -15.22 -15.13
N ASP A 149 -0.15 -14.38 -15.53
CA ASP A 149 1.12 -14.81 -16.09
C ASP A 149 2.01 -15.56 -15.07
N VAL A 150 1.96 -15.09 -13.81
CA VAL A 150 2.68 -15.72 -12.68
C VAL A 150 2.03 -17.04 -12.25
N ASN A 151 0.72 -17.02 -12.01
CA ASN A 151 0.00 -18.16 -11.44
C ASN A 151 -0.37 -19.24 -12.45
N GLN A 152 -0.38 -18.91 -13.74
CA GLN A 152 -0.78 -19.79 -14.84
C GLN A 152 0.26 -19.76 -15.98
N PRO A 153 1.51 -20.20 -15.73
CA PRO A 153 2.60 -20.07 -16.69
C PRO A 153 2.34 -20.80 -18.03
N PHE A 154 1.47 -21.83 -18.03
CA PHE A 154 1.03 -22.52 -19.25
C PHE A 154 0.32 -21.59 -20.26
N ARG A 155 -0.25 -20.46 -19.82
CA ARG A 155 -0.92 -19.48 -20.70
C ARG A 155 0.02 -18.88 -21.74
N LYS A 156 1.32 -18.84 -21.46
CA LYS A 156 2.33 -18.33 -22.41
C LYS A 156 2.30 -19.06 -23.74
N SER A 157 2.04 -20.37 -23.71
CA SER A 157 1.92 -21.17 -24.93
C SER A 157 0.76 -20.73 -25.84
N PHE A 158 -0.22 -20.01 -25.29
CA PHE A 158 -1.37 -19.51 -26.05
C PHE A 158 -1.24 -18.04 -26.47
N TYR A 159 -0.18 -17.32 -26.05
CA TYR A 159 0.01 -15.90 -26.41
C TYR A 159 0.11 -15.64 -27.91
N PRO A 160 0.73 -16.52 -28.73
CA PRO A 160 0.74 -16.33 -30.18
C PRO A 160 -0.67 -16.23 -30.79
N VAL A 161 -1.66 -16.91 -30.19
CA VAL A 161 -3.06 -16.93 -30.65
C VAL A 161 -3.86 -15.80 -29.96
N THR A 162 -3.77 -15.71 -28.63
CA THR A 162 -4.60 -14.75 -27.84
C THR A 162 -4.07 -13.33 -27.91
N ARG A 163 -2.80 -13.13 -28.25
CA ARG A 163 -2.09 -11.84 -28.24
C ARG A 163 -2.20 -11.09 -26.90
N ALA A 164 -2.44 -11.82 -25.79
CA ALA A 164 -2.65 -11.23 -24.48
C ALA A 164 -1.45 -10.44 -23.97
N ASP A 165 -0.23 -10.91 -24.27
CA ASP A 165 1.03 -10.21 -24.03
C ASP A 165 1.11 -8.89 -24.81
N LYS A 166 0.79 -8.90 -26.12
CA LYS A 166 0.82 -7.68 -26.95
C LYS A 166 -0.18 -6.64 -26.46
N VAL A 167 -1.35 -7.07 -26.01
CA VAL A 167 -2.36 -6.18 -25.42
C VAL A 167 -1.84 -5.56 -24.11
N ALA A 168 -1.25 -6.37 -23.23
CA ALA A 168 -0.68 -5.88 -21.96
C ALA A 168 0.47 -4.90 -22.22
N PHE A 169 1.47 -5.27 -23.04
CA PHE A 169 2.56 -4.36 -23.38
C PHE A 169 2.11 -3.10 -24.11
N GLY A 170 1.08 -3.20 -24.96
CA GLY A 170 0.46 -2.02 -25.59
C GLY A 170 -0.15 -1.05 -24.58
N LYS A 171 -0.81 -1.57 -23.53
CA LYS A 171 -1.32 -0.75 -22.42
C LYS A 171 -0.20 -0.14 -21.60
N ALA A 172 0.83 -0.93 -21.25
CA ALA A 172 2.00 -0.43 -20.54
C ALA A 172 2.68 0.71 -21.30
N LYS A 173 2.85 0.55 -22.63
CA LYS A 173 3.40 1.60 -23.48
C LYS A 173 2.56 2.88 -23.45
N LYS A 174 1.23 2.78 -23.58
CA LYS A 174 0.35 3.95 -23.51
C LYS A 174 0.45 4.70 -22.20
N ILE A 175 0.53 3.99 -21.08
CA ILE A 175 0.74 4.58 -19.77
C ILE A 175 2.08 5.34 -19.75
N ARG A 176 3.17 4.72 -20.22
CA ARG A 176 4.50 5.34 -20.29
C ARG A 176 4.50 6.59 -21.17
N ASP A 177 3.85 6.54 -22.33
CA ASP A 177 3.74 7.68 -23.23
C ASP A 177 3.04 8.87 -22.54
N ILE A 178 1.94 8.64 -21.79
CA ILE A 178 1.25 9.68 -21.00
C ILE A 178 2.18 10.29 -19.96
N PHE A 179 2.91 9.47 -19.19
CA PHE A 179 3.83 10.00 -18.17
C PHE A 179 5.05 10.67 -18.78
N LYS A 180 5.50 10.23 -19.96
CA LYS A 180 6.54 10.93 -20.71
C LYS A 180 6.09 12.35 -21.08
N ASP A 181 4.90 12.52 -21.64
CA ASP A 181 4.34 13.83 -21.96
C ASP A 181 4.20 14.74 -20.72
N ILE A 182 3.92 14.14 -19.56
CA ILE A 182 3.86 14.87 -18.29
C ILE A 182 5.26 15.35 -17.86
N VAL A 183 6.26 14.46 -17.91
CA VAL A 183 7.66 14.79 -17.60
C VAL A 183 8.18 15.88 -18.53
N ASP A 184 7.92 15.75 -19.84
CA ASP A 184 8.36 16.74 -20.84
C ASP A 184 7.74 18.12 -20.57
N ARG A 185 6.44 18.18 -20.26
CA ARG A 185 5.76 19.44 -19.88
C ARG A 185 6.31 20.02 -18.60
N ARG A 186 6.53 19.22 -17.55
CA ARG A 186 7.07 19.68 -16.27
C ARG A 186 8.47 20.28 -16.42
N ARG A 187 9.31 19.77 -17.33
CA ARG A 187 10.63 20.33 -17.63
C ARG A 187 10.55 21.72 -18.28
N SER A 188 9.46 22.00 -18.99
CA SER A 188 9.22 23.29 -19.65
C SER A 188 8.45 24.26 -18.75
N ASP A 189 7.99 23.83 -17.58
CA ASP A 189 7.29 24.69 -16.63
C ASP A 189 8.30 25.51 -15.81
N GLU A 190 8.10 26.84 -15.78
CA GLU A 190 8.96 27.75 -15.02
C GLU A 190 8.59 27.82 -13.53
N LEU A 191 7.39 27.35 -13.17
CA LEU A 191 6.88 27.40 -11.81
C LEU A 191 7.18 26.11 -11.05
N PRO A 192 7.75 26.19 -9.83
CA PRO A 192 7.96 25.01 -9.01
C PRO A 192 6.64 24.49 -8.44
N HIS A 193 6.38 23.20 -8.58
CA HIS A 193 5.23 22.53 -7.98
C HIS A 193 5.49 22.01 -6.57
N ASN A 194 6.76 21.96 -6.16
CA ASN A 194 7.18 21.46 -4.82
C ASN A 194 6.68 20.04 -4.51
N ASP A 195 6.63 19.19 -5.51
CA ASP A 195 6.18 17.82 -5.43
C ASP A 195 7.33 16.82 -5.63
N LEU A 196 6.99 15.53 -5.66
CA LEU A 196 7.98 14.47 -5.84
C LEU A 196 8.58 14.49 -7.26
N LEU A 197 7.81 14.87 -8.28
CA LEU A 197 8.31 14.95 -9.66
C LEU A 197 9.39 16.03 -9.80
N ASP A 198 9.17 17.23 -9.25
CA ASP A 198 10.19 18.27 -9.21
C ASP A 198 11.48 17.78 -8.54
N MET A 199 11.32 17.05 -7.42
CA MET A 199 12.46 16.48 -6.71
C MET A 199 13.22 15.47 -7.60
N LEU A 200 12.51 14.56 -8.27
CA LEU A 200 13.14 13.56 -9.16
C LEU A 200 13.88 14.22 -10.32
N LEU A 201 13.30 15.27 -10.91
CA LEU A 201 13.91 16.06 -11.99
C LEU A 201 15.17 16.80 -11.56
N ALA A 202 15.20 17.31 -10.32
CA ALA A 202 16.30 18.06 -9.75
C ALA A 202 17.44 17.18 -9.21
N THR A 203 17.13 15.92 -8.84
CA THR A 203 18.06 15.05 -8.14
C THR A 203 19.23 14.61 -9.03
N ARG A 204 20.41 14.47 -8.42
CA ARG A 204 21.65 14.01 -9.06
C ARG A 204 22.23 12.84 -8.30
N TYR A 205 22.84 11.89 -9.00
CA TYR A 205 23.61 10.80 -8.39
C TYR A 205 24.84 11.34 -7.66
N GLU A 206 25.06 10.90 -6.43
CA GLU A 206 26.19 11.39 -5.59
C GLU A 206 27.56 11.05 -6.20
N ASP A 207 27.66 9.91 -6.88
CA ASP A 207 28.91 9.39 -7.44
C ASP A 207 29.28 9.99 -8.80
N THR A 208 28.29 10.36 -9.61
CA THR A 208 28.52 10.83 -10.98
C THR A 208 28.12 12.28 -11.23
N GLY A 209 27.32 12.86 -10.33
CA GLY A 209 26.70 14.18 -10.52
C GLY A 209 25.65 14.22 -11.64
N LEU A 210 25.39 13.10 -12.32
CA LEU A 210 24.44 13.03 -13.43
C LEU A 210 22.99 13.01 -12.90
N PRO A 211 22.03 13.58 -13.65
CA PRO A 211 20.61 13.46 -13.33
C PRO A 211 20.08 12.04 -13.62
N MET A 212 18.91 11.72 -13.08
CA MET A 212 18.13 10.58 -13.56
C MET A 212 17.73 10.80 -15.02
N THR A 213 17.74 9.71 -15.81
CA THR A 213 17.18 9.74 -17.17
C THR A 213 15.66 9.81 -17.11
N ASP A 214 15.01 10.28 -18.17
CA ASP A 214 13.55 10.34 -18.24
C ASP A 214 12.93 8.93 -18.11
N GLU A 215 13.57 7.91 -18.65
CA GLU A 215 13.14 6.53 -18.50
C GLU A 215 13.15 6.09 -17.03
N GLN A 216 14.20 6.42 -16.27
CA GLN A 216 14.28 6.12 -14.84
C GLN A 216 13.23 6.89 -14.05
N ILE A 217 13.00 8.17 -14.36
CA ILE A 217 11.94 8.97 -13.70
C ILE A 217 10.58 8.37 -13.95
N ILE A 218 10.26 8.01 -15.20
CA ILE A 218 8.99 7.36 -15.54
C ILE A 218 8.84 6.03 -14.84
N ASP A 219 9.90 5.21 -14.77
CA ASP A 219 9.89 3.95 -14.04
C ASP A 219 9.55 4.16 -12.56
N GLU A 220 10.14 5.16 -11.91
CA GLU A 220 9.85 5.44 -10.50
C GLU A 220 8.43 5.96 -10.30
N ILE A 221 7.92 6.85 -11.17
CA ILE A 221 6.54 7.33 -11.14
C ILE A 221 5.57 6.13 -11.22
N LEU A 222 5.75 5.27 -12.21
CA LEU A 222 4.89 4.10 -12.43
C LEU A 222 4.92 3.15 -11.23
N ILE A 223 6.10 2.90 -10.67
CA ILE A 223 6.28 2.05 -9.49
C ILE A 223 5.62 2.65 -8.25
N LEU A 224 5.77 3.95 -8.04
CA LEU A 224 5.17 4.63 -6.86
C LEU A 224 3.65 4.64 -6.96
N ILE A 225 3.09 4.87 -8.14
CA ILE A 225 1.64 4.77 -8.37
C ILE A 225 1.18 3.32 -8.17
N PHE A 226 1.87 2.34 -8.80
CA PHE A 226 1.53 0.92 -8.68
C PHE A 226 1.51 0.45 -7.22
N ALA A 227 2.58 0.76 -6.47
CA ALA A 227 2.73 0.28 -5.10
C ALA A 227 1.82 1.00 -4.10
N GLY A 228 1.55 2.27 -4.32
CA GLY A 228 0.88 3.12 -3.34
C GLY A 228 -0.64 3.03 -3.37
N HIS A 229 -1.28 3.08 -4.54
CA HIS A 229 -2.74 3.21 -4.58
C HIS A 229 -3.48 1.91 -4.19
N GLU A 230 -3.06 0.75 -4.73
CA GLU A 230 -3.78 -0.50 -4.49
C GLU A 230 -3.65 -0.98 -3.04
N THR A 231 -2.47 -0.84 -2.45
CA THR A 231 -2.23 -1.28 -1.06
C THR A 231 -3.07 -0.50 -0.06
N THR A 232 -3.15 0.82 -0.24
CA THR A 232 -3.98 1.71 0.59
C THR A 232 -5.47 1.45 0.35
N ALA A 233 -5.91 1.33 -0.90
CA ALA A 233 -7.29 1.02 -1.25
C ALA A 233 -7.76 -0.32 -0.65
N ASN A 234 -6.91 -1.35 -0.67
CA ASN A 234 -7.19 -2.63 -0.04
C ASN A 234 -7.37 -2.47 1.47
N THR A 235 -6.43 -1.78 2.13
CA THR A 235 -6.49 -1.55 3.58
C THR A 235 -7.74 -0.78 3.99
N LEU A 236 -8.05 0.31 3.30
CA LEU A 236 -9.24 1.12 3.58
C LEU A 236 -10.53 0.33 3.35
N SER A 237 -10.60 -0.45 2.28
CA SER A 237 -11.78 -1.28 1.99
C SER A 237 -12.02 -2.35 3.06
N TRP A 238 -10.94 -3.01 3.52
CA TRP A 238 -11.02 -3.95 4.64
C TRP A 238 -11.36 -3.27 5.96
N LEU A 239 -10.82 -2.08 6.22
CA LEU A 239 -11.16 -1.29 7.41
C LEU A 239 -12.62 -0.88 7.42
N LEU A 240 -13.18 -0.39 6.30
CA LEU A 240 -14.60 -0.06 6.21
C LEU A 240 -15.49 -1.28 6.46
N TYR A 241 -15.11 -2.47 5.94
CA TYR A 241 -15.81 -3.72 6.23
C TYR A 241 -15.77 -4.08 7.72
N LEU A 242 -14.59 -3.99 8.36
CA LEU A 242 -14.44 -4.28 9.78
C LEU A 242 -15.22 -3.28 10.65
N LEU A 243 -15.07 -2.01 10.37
CA LEU A 243 -15.72 -0.92 11.11
C LEU A 243 -17.25 -0.94 10.98
N ALA A 244 -17.77 -1.37 9.83
CA ALA A 244 -19.22 -1.54 9.65
C ALA A 244 -19.83 -2.54 10.66
N THR A 245 -19.04 -3.49 11.17
CA THR A 245 -19.48 -4.47 12.18
C THR A 245 -19.12 -4.11 13.62
N ARG A 246 -18.38 -3.01 13.83
CA ARG A 246 -17.82 -2.61 15.12
C ARG A 246 -18.18 -1.16 15.49
N ARG A 247 -19.47 -0.98 15.77
CA ARG A 247 -20.01 0.31 16.18
C ARG A 247 -19.29 0.91 17.40
N ASP A 248 -18.91 0.09 18.37
CA ASP A 248 -18.13 0.48 19.54
C ASP A 248 -16.80 1.15 19.17
N VAL A 249 -16.08 0.59 18.17
CA VAL A 249 -14.83 1.17 17.68
C VAL A 249 -15.08 2.49 16.94
N VAL A 250 -16.12 2.56 16.10
CA VAL A 250 -16.47 3.77 15.36
C VAL A 250 -16.85 4.92 16.31
N GLU A 251 -17.66 4.66 17.33
CA GLU A 251 -18.04 5.69 18.30
C GLU A 251 -16.84 6.20 19.11
N ARG A 252 -15.93 5.30 19.50
CA ARG A 252 -14.69 5.70 20.19
C ARG A 252 -13.80 6.59 19.30
N LEU A 253 -13.68 6.28 18.01
CA LEU A 253 -12.97 7.13 17.04
C LEU A 253 -13.63 8.51 16.92
N ARG A 254 -14.95 8.57 16.83
CA ARG A 254 -15.70 9.83 16.72
C ARG A 254 -15.48 10.75 17.92
N VAL A 255 -15.50 10.19 19.13
CA VAL A 255 -15.19 10.94 20.36
C VAL A 255 -13.79 11.55 20.31
N SER A 256 -12.81 10.83 19.76
CA SER A 256 -11.46 11.36 19.54
C SER A 256 -11.47 12.47 18.47
N PHE A 257 -12.16 12.25 17.36
CA PHE A 257 -12.23 13.18 16.22
C PHE A 257 -12.88 14.53 16.55
N ASP A 258 -13.78 14.58 17.54
CA ASP A 258 -14.39 15.84 17.99
C ASP A 258 -13.39 16.82 18.62
N ARG A 259 -12.21 16.31 19.01
CA ARG A 259 -11.13 17.08 19.65
C ARG A 259 -9.95 17.37 18.73
N LEU A 260 -9.99 16.87 17.49
CA LEU A 260 -8.87 16.91 16.56
C LEU A 260 -9.26 17.63 15.27
N SER A 261 -8.28 18.28 14.65
CA SER A 261 -8.37 18.63 13.24
C SER A 261 -8.06 17.43 12.35
N VAL A 262 -8.44 17.50 11.07
CA VAL A 262 -8.09 16.47 10.10
C VAL A 262 -6.57 16.26 10.03
N TYR A 263 -5.78 17.34 10.10
CA TYR A 263 -4.32 17.31 10.04
C TYR A 263 -3.65 16.68 11.28
N ASP A 264 -4.37 16.61 12.40
CA ASP A 264 -3.88 15.95 13.61
C ASP A 264 -4.29 14.48 13.68
N SER A 265 -5.23 14.03 12.82
CA SER A 265 -5.72 12.66 12.83
C SER A 265 -4.62 11.59 12.69
N PRO A 266 -3.51 11.79 11.94
CA PRO A 266 -2.42 10.81 11.90
C PRO A 266 -1.66 10.64 13.24
N LYS A 267 -1.85 11.56 14.18
CA LYS A 267 -1.24 11.50 15.53
C LYS A 267 -2.15 10.80 16.56
N ASP A 268 -3.40 10.50 16.18
CA ASP A 268 -4.33 9.80 17.05
C ASP A 268 -3.91 8.35 17.24
N GLU A 269 -3.56 7.99 18.48
CA GLU A 269 -3.07 6.64 18.82
C GLU A 269 -4.13 5.56 18.57
N TYR A 270 -5.40 5.87 18.83
CA TYR A 270 -6.46 4.88 18.63
C TYR A 270 -6.79 4.67 17.17
N LEU A 271 -6.78 5.72 16.34
CA LEU A 271 -6.93 5.60 14.90
C LEU A 271 -5.75 4.80 14.30
N ALA A 272 -4.52 5.09 14.73
CA ALA A 272 -3.36 4.30 14.32
C ALA A 272 -3.48 2.83 14.74
N ALA A 273 -3.99 2.55 15.94
CA ALA A 273 -4.25 1.20 16.42
C ALA A 273 -5.31 0.47 15.57
N VAL A 274 -6.38 1.16 15.17
CA VAL A 274 -7.43 0.65 14.27
C VAL A 274 -6.85 0.29 12.90
N ILE A 275 -6.04 1.18 12.33
CA ILE A 275 -5.39 0.95 11.02
C ILE A 275 -4.42 -0.23 11.11
N ASN A 276 -3.59 -0.29 12.15
CA ASN A 276 -2.63 -1.39 12.36
C ASN A 276 -3.34 -2.74 12.52
N GLU A 277 -4.44 -2.79 13.29
CA GLU A 277 -5.21 -4.04 13.45
C GLU A 277 -5.85 -4.46 12.13
N GLY A 278 -6.34 -3.53 11.32
CA GLY A 278 -6.81 -3.82 9.97
C GLY A 278 -5.71 -4.43 9.09
N MET A 279 -4.50 -3.83 9.09
CA MET A 279 -3.34 -4.36 8.35
C MET A 279 -2.81 -5.67 8.93
N ARG A 280 -2.97 -5.93 10.22
CA ARG A 280 -2.66 -7.23 10.82
C ARG A 280 -3.60 -8.31 10.27
N MET A 281 -4.89 -8.05 10.27
CA MET A 281 -5.88 -9.01 9.80
C MET A 281 -5.83 -9.23 8.28
N TYR A 282 -5.62 -8.15 7.53
CA TYR A 282 -5.61 -8.15 6.06
C TYR A 282 -4.42 -7.36 5.53
N PRO A 283 -3.18 -7.88 5.71
CA PRO A 283 -1.99 -7.18 5.23
C PRO A 283 -2.01 -7.10 3.70
N PRO A 284 -1.96 -5.90 3.09
CA PRO A 284 -1.95 -5.78 1.63
C PRO A 284 -0.78 -6.54 1.00
N ALA A 285 0.43 -6.34 1.53
CA ALA A 285 1.60 -7.14 1.21
C ALA A 285 1.60 -8.41 2.09
N TRP A 286 0.78 -9.38 1.73
CA TRP A 286 0.53 -10.59 2.51
C TRP A 286 1.69 -11.60 2.51
N MET A 287 2.57 -11.50 1.53
CA MET A 287 3.84 -12.19 1.43
C MET A 287 4.84 -11.39 0.61
N THR A 288 6.11 -11.71 0.74
CA THR A 288 7.17 -11.25 -0.17
C THR A 288 8.21 -12.34 -0.31
N ASP A 289 8.95 -12.31 -1.40
CA ASP A 289 10.03 -13.26 -1.65
C ASP A 289 11.42 -12.64 -1.48
N ARG A 290 12.37 -13.52 -1.22
CA ARG A 290 13.81 -13.24 -1.31
C ARG A 290 14.49 -14.44 -1.93
N VAL A 291 15.63 -14.20 -2.59
CA VAL A 291 16.53 -15.25 -3.04
C VAL A 291 17.89 -15.08 -2.36
N THR A 292 18.45 -16.17 -1.87
CA THR A 292 19.78 -16.16 -1.28
C THR A 292 20.84 -16.01 -2.35
N LEU A 293 21.84 -15.14 -2.13
CA LEU A 293 22.99 -15.00 -3.04
C LEU A 293 24.03 -16.09 -2.80
N GLN A 294 24.23 -16.46 -1.55
CA GLN A 294 25.20 -17.46 -1.11
C GLN A 294 24.52 -18.45 -0.16
N ASP A 295 25.19 -19.58 0.07
CA ASP A 295 24.76 -20.53 1.08
C ASP A 295 24.56 -19.84 2.42
N ASP A 296 23.50 -20.22 3.13
CA ASP A 296 23.19 -19.59 4.42
C ASP A 296 22.58 -20.59 5.40
N ARG A 297 22.50 -20.15 6.67
CA ARG A 297 21.98 -20.95 7.77
C ARG A 297 21.18 -20.08 8.74
N PHE A 298 20.00 -20.53 9.10
CA PHE A 298 19.22 -19.96 10.20
C PHE A 298 18.74 -21.08 11.13
N GLY A 299 19.19 -21.06 12.40
CA GLY A 299 18.91 -22.13 13.34
C GLY A 299 19.42 -23.49 12.83
N SER A 300 18.53 -24.45 12.70
CA SER A 300 18.82 -25.80 12.13
C SER A 300 18.69 -25.85 10.60
N TYR A 301 18.10 -24.83 9.97
CA TYR A 301 17.93 -24.78 8.51
C TYR A 301 19.23 -24.43 7.83
N ARG A 302 19.63 -25.24 6.85
CA ARG A 302 20.72 -24.94 5.93
C ARG A 302 20.18 -24.96 4.52
N TYR A 303 20.54 -23.97 3.72
CA TYR A 303 20.04 -23.83 2.35
C TYR A 303 21.11 -23.19 1.45
N PRO A 304 21.22 -23.69 0.20
CA PRO A 304 22.20 -23.18 -0.74
C PRO A 304 21.82 -21.82 -1.29
N GLY A 305 22.80 -21.14 -1.88
CA GLY A 305 22.57 -19.98 -2.73
C GLY A 305 21.54 -20.30 -3.83
N GLY A 306 20.74 -19.31 -4.22
CA GLY A 306 19.62 -19.48 -5.15
C GLY A 306 18.33 -20.00 -4.51
N THR A 307 18.30 -20.31 -3.22
CA THR A 307 17.06 -20.71 -2.51
C THR A 307 16.10 -19.54 -2.41
N ILE A 308 14.84 -19.76 -2.79
CA ILE A 308 13.77 -18.76 -2.64
C ILE A 308 13.19 -18.85 -1.21
N ILE A 309 13.19 -17.74 -0.49
CA ILE A 309 12.57 -17.62 0.82
C ILE A 309 11.28 -16.78 0.69
N ILE A 310 10.13 -17.40 0.92
CA ILE A 310 8.84 -16.72 0.95
C ILE A 310 8.54 -16.33 2.39
N LEU A 311 8.49 -15.04 2.66
CA LEU A 311 8.14 -14.45 3.95
C LEU A 311 6.63 -14.26 3.99
N PHE A 312 5.94 -15.09 4.78
CA PHE A 312 4.48 -15.19 4.78
C PHE A 312 3.87 -14.35 5.91
N PHE A 313 3.71 -13.05 5.68
CA PHE A 313 3.20 -12.11 6.69
C PHE A 313 1.76 -12.39 7.10
N TYR A 314 0.89 -12.82 6.18
CA TYR A 314 -0.49 -13.15 6.52
C TYR A 314 -0.58 -14.28 7.55
N GLY A 315 0.26 -15.30 7.42
CA GLY A 315 0.35 -16.39 8.39
C GLY A 315 0.93 -15.90 9.73
N LEU A 316 2.04 -15.16 9.69
CA LEU A 316 2.67 -14.58 10.87
C LEU A 316 1.71 -13.69 11.67
N HIS A 317 0.98 -12.80 10.99
CA HIS A 317 0.04 -11.87 11.63
C HIS A 317 -1.21 -12.56 12.20
N ARG A 318 -1.36 -13.87 11.98
CA ARG A 318 -2.45 -14.69 12.53
C ARG A 318 -1.96 -15.87 13.35
N HIS A 319 -0.65 -15.95 13.60
CA HIS A 319 -0.06 -17.06 14.33
C HIS A 319 -0.46 -17.00 15.81
N LYS A 320 -0.98 -18.09 16.34
CA LYS A 320 -1.53 -18.16 17.71
C LYS A 320 -0.49 -17.93 18.81
N ASP A 321 0.75 -18.29 18.55
CA ASP A 321 1.85 -18.07 19.52
C ASP A 321 2.24 -16.60 19.66
N TYR A 322 1.90 -15.76 18.67
CA TYR A 322 2.21 -14.34 18.68
C TYR A 322 0.99 -13.45 18.96
N TRP A 323 -0.22 -13.94 18.64
CA TRP A 323 -1.44 -13.16 18.72
C TRP A 323 -2.54 -13.90 19.47
N GLU A 324 -2.93 -13.36 20.60
CA GLU A 324 -4.14 -13.81 21.32
C GLU A 324 -5.37 -13.52 20.47
N ASP A 325 -6.29 -14.47 20.34
CA ASP A 325 -7.48 -14.33 19.47
C ASP A 325 -7.17 -13.73 18.09
N PRO A 326 -6.34 -14.36 17.26
CA PRO A 326 -5.87 -13.75 16.02
C PRO A 326 -6.97 -13.45 15.00
N SER A 327 -8.14 -14.05 15.15
CA SER A 327 -9.30 -13.83 14.27
C SER A 327 -10.16 -12.63 14.71
N ALA A 328 -10.02 -12.15 15.94
CA ALA A 328 -10.78 -11.03 16.46
C ALA A 328 -10.14 -9.67 16.06
N PHE A 329 -10.98 -8.72 15.63
CA PHE A 329 -10.58 -7.35 15.40
C PHE A 329 -10.53 -6.60 16.74
N ARG A 330 -9.33 -6.40 17.27
CA ARG A 330 -9.06 -5.80 18.59
C ARG A 330 -7.98 -4.71 18.49
N PRO A 331 -8.34 -3.48 18.16
CA PRO A 331 -7.38 -2.36 18.02
C PRO A 331 -6.53 -2.13 19.26
N ASP A 332 -7.05 -2.38 20.46
CA ASP A 332 -6.33 -2.15 21.74
C ASP A 332 -5.02 -2.95 21.86
N ARG A 333 -4.76 -3.93 20.97
CA ARG A 333 -3.46 -4.63 20.88
C ARG A 333 -2.31 -3.68 20.55
N PHE A 334 -2.62 -2.60 19.85
CA PHE A 334 -1.64 -1.64 19.35
C PHE A 334 -1.55 -0.36 20.18
N LEU A 335 -2.23 -0.31 21.33
CA LEU A 335 -2.12 0.81 22.27
C LEU A 335 -0.95 0.61 23.24
N GLY A 336 -0.28 1.72 23.57
CA GLY A 336 0.89 1.74 24.45
C GLY A 336 2.15 1.14 23.78
N ASP A 337 3.20 0.93 24.58
CA ASP A 337 4.54 0.48 24.09
C ASP A 337 4.61 -0.95 23.54
N LYS A 338 3.47 -1.57 23.28
CA LYS A 338 3.40 -2.95 22.76
C LYS A 338 3.65 -3.00 21.25
N ARG A 339 4.79 -2.50 20.78
CA ARG A 339 5.20 -2.75 19.39
C ARG A 339 5.44 -4.25 19.23
N ALA A 340 4.51 -4.90 18.58
CA ALA A 340 4.61 -6.33 18.34
C ALA A 340 5.82 -6.62 17.43
N LYS A 341 6.86 -7.25 17.99
CA LYS A 341 8.11 -7.61 17.28
C LYS A 341 7.87 -8.50 16.05
N HIS A 342 6.67 -9.03 15.90
CA HIS A 342 6.20 -9.93 14.86
C HIS A 342 5.15 -9.27 13.94
N PHE A 343 5.12 -7.93 13.88
CA PHE A 343 4.22 -7.17 13.01
C PHE A 343 5.01 -6.41 11.94
N PHE A 344 4.83 -6.77 10.66
CA PHE A 344 5.60 -6.26 9.53
C PHE A 344 4.68 -5.71 8.42
N PRO A 345 3.76 -4.77 8.69
CA PRO A 345 2.79 -4.29 7.69
C PRO A 345 3.46 -3.56 6.53
N PHE A 346 4.61 -2.95 6.77
CA PHE A 346 5.42 -2.23 5.79
C PHE A 346 6.76 -2.93 5.51
N GLY A 347 6.89 -4.20 5.88
CA GLY A 347 8.17 -4.90 5.83
C GLY A 347 9.15 -4.40 6.90
N ALA A 348 10.44 -4.63 6.66
CA ALA A 348 11.48 -4.22 7.59
C ALA A 348 12.85 -4.06 6.91
N GLY A 349 13.83 -3.50 7.66
CA GLY A 349 15.20 -3.32 7.20
C GLY A 349 15.33 -2.26 6.10
N PRO A 350 16.43 -2.27 5.33
CA PRO A 350 16.69 -1.24 4.32
C PRO A 350 15.63 -1.17 3.22
N ARG A 351 14.91 -2.27 2.97
CA ARG A 351 13.83 -2.36 1.99
C ARG A 351 12.42 -2.12 2.58
N MET A 352 12.34 -1.60 3.80
CA MET A 352 11.06 -1.17 4.38
C MET A 352 10.36 -0.18 3.45
N CYS A 353 9.03 -0.21 3.42
CA CYS A 353 8.21 0.68 2.61
C CYS A 353 8.64 2.15 2.77
N ILE A 354 8.93 2.80 1.66
CA ILE A 354 9.35 4.21 1.64
C ILE A 354 8.17 5.15 1.94
N GLY A 355 6.97 4.74 1.50
CA GLY A 355 5.73 5.52 1.64
C GLY A 355 4.92 5.20 2.91
N ASN A 356 5.50 4.56 3.93
CA ASN A 356 4.75 4.18 5.14
C ASN A 356 4.05 5.36 5.83
N ASN A 357 4.74 6.49 5.98
CA ASN A 357 4.17 7.70 6.59
C ASN A 357 3.09 8.34 5.71
N PHE A 358 3.29 8.32 4.39
CA PHE A 358 2.30 8.79 3.42
C PHE A 358 1.02 7.93 3.49
N ALA A 359 1.16 6.60 3.46
CA ALA A 359 0.03 5.67 3.53
C ALA A 359 -0.74 5.77 4.86
N MET A 360 -0.02 5.90 5.98
CA MET A 360 -0.67 6.09 7.29
C MET A 360 -1.43 7.41 7.35
N ALA A 361 -0.89 8.49 6.81
CA ALA A 361 -1.58 9.78 6.74
C ALA A 361 -2.82 9.70 5.83
N GLU A 362 -2.71 9.11 4.63
CA GLU A 362 -3.84 8.91 3.71
C GLU A 362 -4.98 8.16 4.38
N MET A 363 -4.68 7.03 5.00
CA MET A 363 -5.69 6.23 5.71
C MET A 363 -6.32 6.99 6.87
N SER A 364 -5.51 7.75 7.62
CA SER A 364 -6.00 8.54 8.75
C SER A 364 -6.92 9.68 8.30
N PHE A 365 -6.52 10.47 7.30
CA PHE A 365 -7.32 11.57 6.77
C PHE A 365 -8.64 11.07 6.17
N PHE A 366 -8.59 9.96 5.42
CA PHE A 366 -9.79 9.37 4.86
C PHE A 366 -10.74 8.87 5.94
N LEU A 367 -10.27 8.06 6.88
CA LEU A 367 -11.13 7.51 7.95
C LEU A 367 -11.69 8.60 8.85
N TYR A 368 -10.88 9.60 9.21
CA TYR A 368 -11.33 10.76 9.96
C TYR A 368 -12.49 11.46 9.25
N SER A 369 -12.27 11.89 7.99
CA SER A 369 -13.26 12.65 7.24
C SER A 369 -14.50 11.81 6.92
N PHE A 370 -14.30 10.56 6.50
CA PHE A 370 -15.39 9.67 6.14
C PHE A 370 -16.30 9.33 7.33
N LEU A 371 -15.72 8.95 8.48
CA LEU A 371 -16.50 8.55 9.66
C LEU A 371 -17.17 9.72 10.38
N LYS A 372 -16.73 10.96 10.15
CA LYS A 372 -17.45 12.16 10.60
C LYS A 372 -18.70 12.39 9.76
N ASP A 373 -18.61 12.20 8.44
CA ASP A 373 -19.68 12.54 7.51
C ASP A 373 -20.65 11.40 7.24
N PHE A 374 -20.21 10.14 7.43
CA PHE A 374 -21.00 8.98 7.04
C PHE A 374 -21.14 7.95 8.15
N GLU A 375 -22.27 7.27 8.14
CA GLU A 375 -22.55 6.03 8.85
C GLU A 375 -22.35 4.87 7.90
N VAL A 376 -21.70 3.79 8.38
CA VAL A 376 -21.51 2.57 7.61
C VAL A 376 -22.12 1.38 8.32
N VAL A 377 -22.91 0.59 7.60
CA VAL A 377 -23.61 -0.58 8.14
C VAL A 377 -23.37 -1.77 7.19
N PRO A 378 -23.14 -2.98 7.72
CA PRO A 378 -22.91 -4.15 6.88
C PRO A 378 -24.19 -4.54 6.15
N THR A 379 -24.05 -5.07 4.93
CA THR A 379 -25.19 -5.63 4.17
C THR A 379 -25.44 -7.11 4.47
N GLY A 380 -24.63 -7.75 5.31
CA GLY A 380 -24.65 -9.19 5.57
C GLY A 380 -23.97 -10.03 4.48
N LYS A 381 -23.53 -9.44 3.37
CA LYS A 381 -22.80 -10.14 2.33
C LYS A 381 -21.37 -10.45 2.76
N ALA A 382 -20.97 -11.72 2.60
CA ALA A 382 -19.60 -12.12 2.91
C ALA A 382 -18.61 -11.54 1.89
N VAL A 383 -17.49 -11.02 2.38
CA VAL A 383 -16.40 -10.53 1.53
C VAL A 383 -15.44 -11.69 1.22
N ARG A 384 -15.26 -11.98 -0.08
CA ARG A 384 -14.25 -12.95 -0.52
C ARG A 384 -12.89 -12.29 -0.59
N MET A 385 -11.91 -12.91 0.03
CA MET A 385 -10.52 -12.52 -0.05
C MET A 385 -9.88 -13.08 -1.34
N LYS A 386 -9.17 -12.22 -2.07
CA LYS A 386 -8.40 -12.59 -3.26
C LYS A 386 -6.91 -12.41 -2.96
N ALA A 387 -6.19 -13.51 -2.83
CA ALA A 387 -4.74 -13.51 -2.67
C ALA A 387 -4.08 -13.37 -4.04
N LEU A 388 -3.81 -12.15 -4.43
CA LEU A 388 -3.19 -11.75 -5.68
C LEU A 388 -1.77 -11.22 -5.40
N MET A 389 -1.24 -10.25 -6.17
CA MET A 389 -0.01 -9.52 -5.79
C MET A 389 -0.18 -8.86 -4.42
N THR A 390 -1.38 -8.36 -4.18
CA THR A 390 -1.84 -7.83 -2.90
C THR A 390 -3.01 -8.65 -2.38
N LEU A 391 -3.29 -8.56 -1.07
CA LEU A 391 -4.44 -9.20 -0.46
C LEU A 391 -5.68 -8.32 -0.64
N ARG A 392 -6.36 -8.53 -1.74
CA ARG A 392 -7.48 -7.70 -2.19
C ARG A 392 -8.81 -8.26 -1.70
N PRO A 393 -9.77 -7.43 -1.22
CA PRO A 393 -11.16 -7.85 -1.11
C PRO A 393 -11.76 -8.05 -2.51
N GLY A 394 -12.70 -8.96 -2.65
CA GLY A 394 -13.45 -9.12 -3.89
C GLY A 394 -14.38 -7.95 -4.13
N HIS A 395 -15.55 -8.01 -3.53
CA HIS A 395 -16.53 -6.92 -3.45
C HIS A 395 -16.82 -6.65 -1.97
N VAL A 396 -16.91 -5.38 -1.60
CA VAL A 396 -17.23 -4.96 -0.23
C VAL A 396 -18.51 -4.13 -0.29
N PHE A 397 -19.65 -4.80 -0.11
CA PHE A 397 -20.95 -4.15 -0.15
C PHE A 397 -21.36 -3.63 1.24
N LEU A 398 -21.56 -2.32 1.34
CA LEU A 398 -21.97 -1.63 2.56
C LEU A 398 -23.18 -0.74 2.29
N ASN A 399 -23.99 -0.50 3.32
CA ASN A 399 -24.96 0.59 3.33
C ASN A 399 -24.29 1.82 3.94
N ILE A 400 -24.28 2.92 3.22
CA ILE A 400 -23.58 4.14 3.59
C ILE A 400 -24.57 5.30 3.55
N THR A 401 -24.78 5.95 4.69
CA THR A 401 -25.69 7.10 4.78
C THR A 401 -24.94 8.31 5.30
N ARG A 402 -25.23 9.48 4.73
CA ARG A 402 -24.67 10.73 5.24
C ARG A 402 -25.27 11.03 6.60
N ARG A 403 -24.44 11.38 7.57
CA ARG A 403 -24.88 11.80 8.90
C ARG A 403 -25.48 13.21 8.82
N PRO A 404 -26.51 13.50 9.62
CA PRO A 404 -26.97 14.87 9.79
C PRO A 404 -25.84 15.74 10.36
N PRO A 405 -25.78 17.02 10.04
CA PRO A 405 -24.83 17.92 10.66
C PRO A 405 -25.01 17.88 12.20
N PRO A 406 -23.93 18.05 12.97
CA PRO A 406 -24.03 18.06 14.43
C PRO A 406 -25.02 19.15 14.87
N ASP A 407 -25.87 18.82 15.85
CA ASP A 407 -26.84 19.75 16.40
C ASP A 407 -26.10 20.96 16.99
N PRO A 408 -26.37 22.18 16.52
CA PRO A 408 -25.75 23.41 17.04
C PRO A 408 -25.87 23.57 18.56
N LEU A 409 -26.91 23.00 19.18
CA LEU A 409 -27.16 23.05 20.62
C LEU A 409 -26.19 22.18 21.44
N GLN A 410 -25.57 21.15 20.84
CA GLN A 410 -24.58 20.29 21.51
C GLN A 410 -23.17 20.90 21.54
N LEU A 411 -22.86 21.82 20.64
CA LEU A 411 -21.56 22.51 20.59
C LEU A 411 -21.40 23.57 21.72
N GLY A 412 -22.49 24.04 22.30
CA GLY A 412 -22.48 25.07 23.36
C GLY A 412 -22.07 24.57 24.76
N HIS A 413 -22.21 23.29 25.07
CA HIS A 413 -21.95 22.76 26.41
C HIS A 413 -20.46 22.45 26.69
N HIS A 414 -19.60 22.33 25.67
CA HIS A 414 -18.17 22.07 25.88
C HIS A 414 -17.31 23.34 26.03
N ALA A 415 -17.84 24.52 25.70
CA ALA A 415 -17.13 25.79 25.83
C ALA A 415 -17.20 26.42 27.22
N GLN A 416 -18.14 25.99 28.09
CA GLN A 416 -18.35 26.62 29.39
C GLN A 416 -17.63 25.98 30.60
N VAL A 417 -16.90 24.87 30.40
CA VAL A 417 -16.21 24.17 31.53
C VAL A 417 -14.73 24.59 31.69
N SER A 418 -14.17 25.43 30.81
CA SER A 418 -12.76 25.84 30.88
C SER A 418 -12.49 27.21 31.54
N HIS A 419 -13.49 27.88 32.15
CA HIS A 419 -13.29 29.16 32.84
C HIS A 419 -13.72 29.10 34.31
N GLY A 420 -13.18 28.16 35.05
CA GLY A 420 -13.41 28.10 36.49
C GLY A 420 -12.40 27.17 37.19
N ARG A 421 -11.19 27.65 37.32
CA ARG A 421 -10.35 27.53 38.56
C ARG A 421 -8.96 28.06 38.28
#